data_7f769cc6d9b0e7e04ae9a71586aa496f
#
_entry.id   7f769cc6d9b0e7e04ae9a71586aa496f
#
_cell.length_a   1.000
_cell.length_b   1.000
_cell.length_c   1.000
_cell.angle_alpha   90.00
_cell.angle_beta   90.00
_cell.angle_gamma   90.00
#
_symmetry.space_group_name_H-M   'P 1'
#
loop_
_entity.id
_entity.type
_entity.pdbx_description
1 polymer ?
#
loop_
_entity_poly.entity_id
_entity_poly.type
_entity_poly.pdbx_seq_one_letter_code
_entity_poly.pdbx_strand_id
1 'polypeptide(L)'
;VRAVFHRCDSQTIVEMNVCYQWNMDLLRTVVPEICDILVRIDNKLKSEHPNLFIIRDNTAHMANLSVYVSSYVNGVAEIHSQILKDSLFRDWFQVYPERFQNKTNGVTPRRWMGLCNPELTQMIKYRVGRDFLTDLDQLERLKPMIDDDMVRQFNQIKHTKKEQLAAVVEKREGVRLNPDFMFD
;
A
#
# COMPACT_ATOMS: atom_id res chain seq x y z
N VAL A 1 -1.79 2.32 14.14
CA VAL A 1 -1.25 2.76 12.84
C VAL A 1 -1.01 4.26 12.93
N ARG A 2 0.25 4.69 12.84
CA ARG A 2 0.63 6.11 12.87
C ARG A 2 0.35 6.72 11.50
N ALA A 3 -0.39 7.82 11.45
CA ALA A 3 -0.29 8.73 10.33
C ALA A 3 1.12 9.32 10.35
N VAL A 4 1.95 8.94 9.41
CA VAL A 4 3.31 9.46 9.32
C VAL A 4 3.24 10.67 8.39
N PHE A 5 3.25 11.85 8.98
CA PHE A 5 3.46 13.08 8.24
C PHE A 5 4.97 13.20 7.97
N HIS A 6 5.38 12.92 6.76
CA HIS A 6 6.74 13.23 6.34
C HIS A 6 6.81 14.69 5.88
N ARG A 7 7.52 15.50 6.62
CA ARG A 7 7.91 16.83 6.19
C ARG A 7 9.19 16.68 5.36
N CYS A 8 9.06 16.78 4.07
CA CYS A 8 10.20 16.92 3.18
C CYS A 8 10.12 18.32 2.58
N ASP A 9 11.06 19.18 2.93
CA ASP A 9 11.29 20.52 2.36
C ASP A 9 10.00 21.31 2.05
N SER A 10 9.26 21.71 3.10
CA SER A 10 8.01 22.50 3.02
C SER A 10 6.79 21.85 2.37
N GLN A 11 6.83 20.58 2.01
CA GLN A 11 5.70 19.87 1.41
C GLN A 11 5.20 18.78 2.35
N THR A 12 3.94 18.83 2.74
CA THR A 12 3.29 17.75 3.49
C THR A 12 2.76 16.72 2.52
N ILE A 13 3.35 15.52 2.52
CA ILE A 13 2.86 14.35 1.79
C ILE A 13 2.07 13.50 2.78
N VAL A 14 0.83 13.18 2.44
CA VAL A 14 0.02 12.22 3.20
C VAL A 14 0.07 10.88 2.49
N GLU A 15 0.68 9.90 3.12
CA GLU A 15 0.54 8.51 2.71
C GLU A 15 -0.84 8.00 3.13
N MET A 16 -1.60 7.51 2.14
CA MET A 16 -3.01 7.14 2.27
C MET A 16 -3.24 5.82 3.01
N ASN A 17 -2.54 5.58 4.11
CA ASN A 17 -2.85 4.46 5.01
C ASN A 17 -3.95 4.79 6.04
N VAL A 18 -4.65 5.92 5.89
CA VAL A 18 -5.57 6.44 6.91
C VAL A 18 -7.00 6.51 6.37
N CYS A 19 -7.59 5.36 6.05
CA CYS A 19 -9.04 5.26 5.80
C CYS A 19 -9.85 5.19 7.11
N TYR A 20 -9.44 5.90 8.18
CA TYR A 20 -10.18 5.89 9.42
C TYR A 20 -11.38 6.83 9.34
N GLN A 21 -12.51 6.27 9.72
CA GLN A 21 -13.74 7.00 9.96
C GLN A 21 -14.00 6.98 11.46
N TRP A 22 -14.30 8.15 12.03
CA TRP A 22 -14.54 8.29 13.45
C TRP A 22 -15.93 8.86 13.69
N ASN A 23 -16.70 8.20 14.55
CA ASN A 23 -17.98 8.75 15.00
C ASN A 23 -17.74 10.06 15.77
N MET A 24 -18.48 11.11 15.42
CA MET A 24 -18.32 12.44 16.01
C MET A 24 -18.69 12.49 17.49
N ASP A 25 -19.63 11.63 17.96
CA ASP A 25 -19.99 11.58 19.37
C ASP A 25 -18.87 10.99 20.21
N LEU A 26 -18.17 9.97 19.67
CA LEU A 26 -16.96 9.43 20.30
C LEU A 26 -15.88 10.52 20.39
N LEU A 27 -15.63 11.24 19.30
CA LEU A 27 -14.62 12.31 19.29
C LEU A 27 -14.98 13.43 20.27
N ARG A 28 -16.26 13.82 20.37
CA ARG A 28 -16.71 14.83 21.35
C ARG A 28 -16.48 14.38 22.79
N THR A 29 -16.57 13.08 23.05
CA THR A 29 -16.36 12.54 24.40
C THR A 29 -14.87 12.47 24.75
N VAL A 30 -14.02 12.12 23.79
CA VAL A 30 -12.59 11.84 24.03
C VAL A 30 -11.72 13.08 23.82
N VAL A 31 -12.01 13.88 22.77
CA VAL A 31 -11.19 15.04 22.35
C VAL A 31 -12.09 16.19 21.84
N PRO A 32 -12.89 16.82 22.72
CA PRO A 32 -13.91 17.81 22.32
C PRO A 32 -13.32 18.99 21.54
N GLU A 33 -12.14 19.45 21.88
CA GLU A 33 -11.48 20.59 21.22
C GLU A 33 -11.17 20.31 19.74
N ILE A 34 -10.85 19.05 19.43
CA ILE A 34 -10.60 18.63 18.03
C ILE A 34 -11.91 18.62 17.24
N CYS A 35 -13.02 18.29 17.86
CA CYS A 35 -14.32 18.31 17.19
C CYS A 35 -14.68 19.72 16.70
N ASP A 36 -14.49 20.74 17.51
CA ASP A 36 -14.77 22.13 17.13
C ASP A 36 -13.88 22.57 15.97
N ILE A 37 -12.61 22.17 15.98
CA ILE A 37 -11.69 22.43 14.88
C ILE A 37 -12.15 21.73 13.61
N LEU A 38 -12.52 20.44 13.67
CA LEU A 38 -13.01 19.67 12.51
C LEU A 38 -14.28 20.27 11.91
N VAL A 39 -15.23 20.69 12.75
CA VAL A 39 -16.45 21.36 12.30
C VAL A 39 -16.15 22.68 11.61
N ARG A 40 -15.24 23.48 12.13
CA ARG A 40 -14.83 24.75 11.51
C ARG A 40 -14.15 24.53 10.15
N ILE A 41 -13.29 23.51 10.04
CA ILE A 41 -12.62 23.17 8.77
C ILE A 41 -13.66 22.66 7.76
N ASP A 42 -14.57 21.77 8.17
CA ASP A 42 -15.61 21.22 7.31
C ASP A 42 -16.56 22.31 6.80
N ASN A 43 -16.97 23.24 7.67
CA ASN A 43 -17.80 24.38 7.27
C ASN A 43 -17.09 25.30 6.26
N LYS A 44 -15.81 25.56 6.46
CA LYS A 44 -15.00 26.32 5.49
C LYS A 44 -14.92 25.60 4.15
N LEU A 45 -14.60 24.31 4.16
CA LEU A 45 -14.54 23.49 2.95
C LEU A 45 -15.88 23.51 2.20
N LYS A 46 -16.99 23.29 2.88
CA LYS A 46 -18.34 23.29 2.27
C LYS A 46 -18.75 24.65 1.72
N SER A 47 -18.27 25.74 2.29
CA SER A 47 -18.52 27.09 1.75
C SER A 47 -17.76 27.35 0.45
N GLU A 48 -16.59 26.75 0.29
CA GLU A 48 -15.75 26.86 -0.92
C GLU A 48 -16.15 25.82 -1.98
N HIS A 49 -16.46 24.59 -1.52
CA HIS A 49 -16.75 23.44 -2.37
C HIS A 49 -17.90 22.60 -1.79
N PRO A 50 -19.16 22.93 -2.12
CA PRO A 50 -20.35 22.29 -1.50
C PRO A 50 -20.45 20.77 -1.67
N ASN A 51 -19.81 20.20 -2.68
CA ASN A 51 -19.81 18.76 -2.95
C ASN A 51 -18.77 17.99 -2.11
N LEU A 52 -17.79 18.70 -1.53
CA LEU A 52 -16.76 18.10 -0.69
C LEU A 52 -17.14 18.17 0.79
N PHE A 53 -16.65 17.23 1.56
CA PHE A 53 -16.92 17.15 3.00
C PHE A 53 -15.77 16.46 3.74
N ILE A 54 -15.65 16.81 5.02
CA ILE A 54 -14.84 16.08 6.00
C ILE A 54 -15.77 15.36 6.97
N ILE A 55 -16.92 15.98 7.31
CA ILE A 55 -17.90 15.39 8.18
C ILE A 55 -19.18 15.11 7.38
N ARG A 56 -19.64 13.86 7.42
CA ARG A 56 -20.91 13.41 6.84
C ARG A 56 -21.53 12.32 7.74
N ASP A 57 -22.84 12.35 7.93
CA ASP A 57 -23.59 11.35 8.69
C ASP A 57 -23.00 11.08 10.10
N ASN A 58 -22.72 12.14 10.83
CA ASN A 58 -22.09 12.11 12.17
C ASN A 58 -20.73 11.39 12.20
N THR A 59 -20.04 11.32 11.07
CA THR A 59 -18.75 10.63 10.90
C THR A 59 -17.71 11.57 10.33
N ALA A 60 -16.55 11.63 10.96
CA ALA A 60 -15.35 12.33 10.46
C ALA A 60 -14.55 11.41 9.54
N HIS A 61 -14.39 11.81 8.28
CA HIS A 61 -13.62 11.12 7.27
C HIS A 61 -12.19 11.65 7.24
N MET A 62 -11.29 10.98 7.95
CA MET A 62 -9.91 11.46 8.13
C MET A 62 -9.13 11.50 6.83
N ALA A 63 -9.43 10.60 5.88
CA ALA A 63 -8.83 10.64 4.56
C ALA A 63 -9.19 11.93 3.79
N ASN A 64 -10.44 12.37 3.87
CA ASN A 64 -10.88 13.63 3.25
C ASN A 64 -10.20 14.84 3.90
N LEU A 65 -10.09 14.86 5.23
CA LEU A 65 -9.32 15.88 5.93
C LEU A 65 -7.87 15.90 5.46
N SER A 66 -7.26 14.72 5.34
CA SER A 66 -5.87 14.58 4.90
C SER A 66 -5.67 15.13 3.47
N VAL A 67 -6.57 14.83 2.55
CA VAL A 67 -6.53 15.38 1.17
C VAL A 67 -6.67 16.91 1.20
N TYR A 68 -7.56 17.45 2.03
CA TYR A 68 -7.79 18.90 2.09
C TYR A 68 -6.59 19.68 2.60
N VAL A 69 -5.94 19.19 3.66
CA VAL A 69 -4.83 19.91 4.32
C VAL A 69 -3.46 19.66 3.68
N SER A 70 -3.36 18.69 2.77
CA SER A 70 -2.10 18.31 2.16
C SER A 70 -1.79 19.11 0.90
N SER A 71 -0.51 19.41 0.68
CA SER A 71 -0.05 19.99 -0.58
C SER A 71 -0.12 18.99 -1.72
N TYR A 72 0.12 17.70 -1.44
CA TYR A 72 0.11 16.61 -2.43
C TYR A 72 -0.53 15.35 -1.88
N VAL A 73 -1.19 14.62 -2.78
CA VAL A 73 -1.79 13.30 -2.56
C VAL A 73 -1.14 12.34 -3.54
N ASN A 74 -0.47 11.29 -3.07
CA ASN A 74 0.17 10.36 -3.98
C ASN A 74 -0.37 8.94 -3.87
N GLY A 75 -0.55 8.31 -5.00
CA GLY A 75 -0.62 6.86 -5.09
C GLY A 75 0.78 6.24 -5.07
N VAL A 76 0.87 5.00 -4.63
CA VAL A 76 2.14 4.25 -4.46
C VAL A 76 2.47 3.34 -5.64
N ALA A 77 1.64 3.35 -6.67
CA ALA A 77 1.81 2.72 -7.98
C ALA A 77 0.89 3.42 -8.98
N GLU A 78 1.15 3.30 -10.28
CA GLU A 78 0.32 3.95 -11.32
C GLU A 78 -1.14 3.52 -11.22
N ILE A 79 -1.40 2.21 -11.14
CA ILE A 79 -2.76 1.68 -10.98
C ILE A 79 -3.44 2.20 -9.71
N HIS A 80 -2.72 2.30 -8.60
CA HIS A 80 -3.26 2.87 -7.36
C HIS A 80 -3.60 4.35 -7.52
N SER A 81 -2.71 5.13 -8.13
CA SER A 81 -2.94 6.55 -8.41
C SER A 81 -4.17 6.77 -9.28
N GLN A 82 -4.39 5.91 -10.27
CA GLN A 82 -5.56 5.97 -11.14
C GLN A 82 -6.86 5.63 -10.38
N ILE A 83 -6.84 4.61 -9.53
CA ILE A 83 -8.00 4.26 -8.67
C ILE A 83 -8.36 5.42 -7.74
N LEU A 84 -7.37 6.12 -7.17
CA LEU A 84 -7.64 7.29 -6.33
C LEU A 84 -8.38 8.39 -7.08
N LYS A 85 -7.97 8.66 -8.34
CA LYS A 85 -8.55 9.70 -9.20
C LYS A 85 -9.94 9.34 -9.72
N ASP A 86 -10.16 8.08 -10.10
CA ASP A 86 -11.38 7.65 -10.78
C ASP A 86 -12.50 7.27 -9.82
N SER A 87 -12.17 6.86 -8.59
CA SER A 87 -13.16 6.37 -7.64
C SER A 87 -13.09 7.05 -6.28
N LEU A 88 -12.09 6.73 -5.46
CA LEU A 88 -12.07 7.08 -4.04
C LEU A 88 -12.08 8.59 -3.77
N PHE A 89 -11.33 9.36 -4.55
CA PHE A 89 -11.21 10.82 -4.42
C PHE A 89 -11.57 11.55 -5.71
N ARG A 90 -12.47 11.01 -6.50
CA ARG A 90 -12.90 11.57 -7.76
C ARG A 90 -13.32 13.04 -7.63
N ASP A 91 -14.17 13.35 -6.67
CA ASP A 91 -14.67 14.72 -6.47
C ASP A 91 -13.54 15.67 -6.01
N TRP A 92 -12.61 15.17 -5.23
CA TRP A 92 -11.41 15.89 -4.81
C TRP A 92 -10.46 16.14 -5.99
N PHE A 93 -10.29 15.14 -6.85
CA PHE A 93 -9.46 15.26 -8.05
C PHE A 93 -10.02 16.29 -9.05
N GLN A 94 -11.34 16.40 -9.16
CA GLN A 94 -11.96 17.43 -9.99
C GLN A 94 -11.67 18.85 -9.50
N VAL A 95 -11.50 19.04 -8.19
CA VAL A 95 -11.24 20.36 -7.60
C VAL A 95 -9.74 20.67 -7.53
N TYR A 96 -8.90 19.67 -7.22
CA TYR A 96 -7.46 19.84 -7.00
C TYR A 96 -6.62 18.84 -7.82
N PRO A 97 -6.74 18.82 -9.16
CA PRO A 97 -6.07 17.81 -9.99
C PRO A 97 -4.55 17.84 -9.87
N GLU A 98 -3.96 19.02 -9.66
CA GLU A 98 -2.51 19.23 -9.53
C GLU A 98 -1.89 18.62 -8.27
N ARG A 99 -2.71 18.32 -7.24
CA ARG A 99 -2.24 17.70 -6.01
C ARG A 99 -2.00 16.21 -6.16
N PHE A 100 -2.69 15.54 -7.11
CA PHE A 100 -2.65 14.10 -7.26
C PHE A 100 -1.46 13.66 -8.11
N GLN A 101 -0.55 12.95 -7.49
CA GLN A 101 0.69 12.47 -8.09
C GLN A 101 0.82 10.96 -7.98
N ASN A 102 1.73 10.38 -8.74
CA ASN A 102 2.18 9.01 -8.56
C ASN A 102 3.63 8.99 -8.06
N LYS A 103 3.87 8.22 -7.02
CA LYS A 103 5.22 7.89 -6.52
C LYS A 103 5.28 6.38 -6.32
N THR A 104 5.67 5.66 -7.36
CA THR A 104 5.79 4.20 -7.32
C THR A 104 6.76 3.77 -6.23
N ASN A 105 6.32 2.85 -5.38
CA ASN A 105 7.15 2.29 -4.33
C ASN A 105 8.38 1.59 -4.92
N GLY A 106 9.51 1.76 -4.27
CA GLY A 106 10.72 1.01 -4.59
C GLY A 106 10.64 -0.44 -4.10
N VAL A 107 11.34 -1.32 -4.82
CA VAL A 107 11.53 -2.71 -4.45
C VAL A 107 13.01 -2.97 -4.25
N THR A 108 13.35 -3.76 -3.23
CA THR A 108 14.74 -4.18 -2.96
C THR A 108 14.91 -5.67 -3.30
N PRO A 109 15.26 -6.02 -4.56
CA PRO A 109 15.37 -7.42 -4.99
C PRO A 109 16.40 -8.22 -4.20
N ARG A 110 17.48 -7.56 -3.79
CA ARG A 110 18.55 -8.18 -2.97
C ARG A 110 17.99 -8.71 -1.65
N ARG A 111 17.05 -8.00 -1.02
CA ARG A 111 16.38 -8.45 0.21
C ARG A 111 15.28 -9.45 -0.07
N TRP A 112 14.32 -9.07 -0.91
CA TRP A 112 13.08 -9.83 -1.10
C TRP A 112 13.25 -11.11 -1.89
N MET A 113 14.26 -11.19 -2.78
CA MET A 113 14.64 -12.42 -3.49
C MET A 113 15.95 -12.97 -2.94
N GLY A 114 17.03 -12.20 -3.01
CA GLY A 114 18.37 -12.67 -2.70
C GLY A 114 18.56 -13.22 -1.29
N LEU A 115 17.97 -12.56 -0.29
CA LEU A 115 18.06 -12.96 1.11
C LEU A 115 16.90 -13.85 1.54
N CYS A 116 15.65 -13.46 1.20
CA CYS A 116 14.46 -14.13 1.72
C CYS A 116 14.14 -15.45 1.00
N ASN A 117 14.56 -15.61 -0.26
CA ASN A 117 14.34 -16.82 -1.03
C ASN A 117 15.60 -17.25 -1.82
N PRO A 118 16.60 -17.77 -1.13
CA PRO A 118 17.87 -18.14 -1.77
C PRO A 118 17.72 -19.26 -2.80
N GLU A 119 16.79 -20.19 -2.63
CA GLU A 119 16.56 -21.29 -3.57
C GLU A 119 15.98 -20.76 -4.89
N LEU A 120 14.99 -19.88 -4.85
CA LEU A 120 14.47 -19.22 -6.05
C LEU A 120 15.56 -18.36 -6.71
N THR A 121 16.33 -17.64 -5.91
CA THR A 121 17.45 -16.82 -6.39
C THR A 121 18.48 -17.66 -7.13
N GLN A 122 18.86 -18.83 -6.62
CA GLN A 122 19.80 -19.73 -7.27
C GLN A 122 19.23 -20.29 -8.59
N MET A 123 17.96 -20.67 -8.61
CA MET A 123 17.27 -21.15 -9.81
C MET A 123 17.32 -20.10 -10.94
N ILE A 124 17.03 -18.84 -10.60
CA ILE A 124 17.07 -17.71 -11.55
C ILE A 124 18.51 -17.41 -11.96
N LYS A 125 19.42 -17.32 -10.98
CA LYS A 125 20.84 -17.04 -11.22
C LYS A 125 21.51 -18.03 -12.17
N TYR A 126 21.15 -19.29 -12.08
CA TYR A 126 21.68 -20.33 -12.99
C TYR A 126 21.31 -20.05 -14.45
N ARG A 127 20.12 -19.46 -14.69
CA ARG A 127 19.59 -19.21 -16.04
C ARG A 127 20.00 -17.86 -16.63
N VAL A 128 19.93 -16.78 -15.84
CA VAL A 128 20.13 -15.41 -16.36
C VAL A 128 21.31 -14.66 -15.74
N GLY A 129 22.08 -15.30 -14.85
CA GLY A 129 23.17 -14.65 -14.12
C GLY A 129 22.67 -13.96 -12.85
N ARG A 130 23.57 -13.24 -12.14
CA ARG A 130 23.20 -12.60 -10.86
C ARG A 130 22.81 -11.14 -10.96
N ASP A 131 22.92 -10.53 -12.13
CA ASP A 131 22.73 -9.08 -12.32
C ASP A 131 21.28 -8.67 -12.13
N PHE A 132 20.31 -9.60 -12.26
CA PHE A 132 18.89 -9.34 -11.99
C PHE A 132 18.61 -8.82 -10.57
N LEU A 133 19.51 -9.04 -9.61
CA LEU A 133 19.35 -8.50 -8.25
C LEU A 133 19.57 -6.97 -8.17
N THR A 134 20.18 -6.40 -9.17
CA THR A 134 20.44 -4.96 -9.31
C THR A 134 19.73 -4.34 -10.50
N ASP A 135 19.32 -5.16 -11.47
CA ASP A 135 18.62 -4.77 -12.68
C ASP A 135 17.53 -5.80 -12.98
N LEU A 136 16.28 -5.50 -12.56
CA LEU A 136 15.14 -6.42 -12.71
C LEU A 136 14.75 -6.69 -14.14
N ASP A 137 15.13 -5.85 -15.10
CA ASP A 137 14.82 -6.05 -16.52
C ASP A 137 15.51 -7.31 -17.06
N GLN A 138 16.59 -7.76 -16.42
CA GLN A 138 17.24 -9.04 -16.76
C GLN A 138 16.32 -10.25 -16.57
N LEU A 139 15.26 -10.15 -15.76
CA LEU A 139 14.27 -11.22 -15.59
C LEU A 139 13.46 -11.49 -16.86
N GLU A 140 13.36 -10.53 -17.78
CA GLU A 140 12.72 -10.75 -19.09
C GLU A 140 13.37 -11.88 -19.88
N ARG A 141 14.65 -12.11 -19.68
CA ARG A 141 15.42 -13.22 -20.30
C ARG A 141 14.95 -14.60 -19.87
N LEU A 142 14.18 -14.70 -18.77
CA LEU A 142 13.57 -15.96 -18.37
C LEU A 142 12.42 -16.39 -19.28
N LYS A 143 11.70 -15.44 -19.90
CA LYS A 143 10.50 -15.74 -20.70
C LYS A 143 10.71 -16.90 -21.71
N PRO A 144 11.75 -16.90 -22.56
CA PRO A 144 11.99 -17.99 -23.50
C PRO A 144 12.52 -19.28 -22.84
N MET A 145 12.90 -19.25 -21.56
CA MET A 145 13.48 -20.38 -20.83
C MET A 145 12.45 -21.09 -19.94
N ILE A 146 11.20 -20.62 -19.95
CA ILE A 146 10.13 -21.23 -19.15
C ILE A 146 9.70 -22.52 -19.86
N ASP A 147 10.14 -23.65 -19.31
CA ASP A 147 9.76 -25.00 -19.72
C ASP A 147 9.16 -25.76 -18.53
N ASP A 148 8.71 -26.99 -18.80
CA ASP A 148 8.08 -27.84 -17.76
C ASP A 148 9.05 -28.15 -16.61
N ASP A 149 10.35 -28.19 -16.86
CA ASP A 149 11.33 -28.42 -15.82
C ASP A 149 11.46 -27.21 -14.89
N MET A 150 11.52 -26.02 -15.45
CA MET A 150 11.54 -24.78 -14.67
C MET A 150 10.26 -24.63 -13.82
N VAL A 151 9.10 -24.97 -14.40
CA VAL A 151 7.81 -24.92 -13.67
C VAL A 151 7.82 -25.93 -12.52
N ARG A 152 8.33 -27.16 -12.73
CA ARG A 152 8.45 -28.15 -11.64
C ARG A 152 9.38 -27.65 -10.53
N GLN A 153 10.54 -27.14 -10.87
CA GLN A 153 11.50 -26.60 -9.88
C GLN A 153 10.89 -25.43 -9.09
N PHE A 154 10.21 -24.52 -9.78
CA PHE A 154 9.56 -23.37 -9.13
C PHE A 154 8.47 -23.83 -8.13
N ASN A 155 7.61 -24.76 -8.55
CA ASN A 155 6.55 -25.33 -7.71
C ASN A 155 7.14 -26.05 -6.49
N GLN A 156 8.23 -26.79 -6.67
CA GLN A 156 8.92 -27.47 -5.55
C GLN A 156 9.47 -26.44 -4.55
N ILE A 157 10.10 -25.36 -5.03
CA ILE A 157 10.61 -24.27 -4.16
C ILE A 157 9.44 -23.64 -3.38
N LYS A 158 8.35 -23.31 -4.05
CA LYS A 158 7.16 -22.73 -3.39
C LYS A 158 6.59 -23.67 -2.34
N HIS A 159 6.43 -24.94 -2.67
CA HIS A 159 5.90 -25.95 -1.73
C HIS A 159 6.79 -26.07 -0.48
N THR A 160 8.11 -26.17 -0.64
CA THR A 160 9.05 -26.20 0.48
C THR A 160 8.94 -24.95 1.37
N LYS A 161 8.79 -23.75 0.77
CA LYS A 161 8.60 -22.51 1.56
C LYS A 161 7.28 -22.52 2.32
N LYS A 162 6.21 -23.06 1.73
CA LYS A 162 4.92 -23.22 2.42
C LYS A 162 5.00 -24.20 3.59
N GLU A 163 5.73 -25.31 3.45
CA GLU A 163 5.98 -26.24 4.56
C GLU A 163 6.74 -25.55 5.72
N GLN A 164 7.77 -24.77 5.38
CA GLN A 164 8.53 -24.00 6.37
C GLN A 164 7.63 -22.99 7.10
N LEU A 165 6.78 -22.25 6.36
CA LEU A 165 5.85 -21.30 6.93
C LEU A 165 4.80 -22.01 7.80
N ALA A 166 4.23 -23.12 7.32
CA ALA A 166 3.25 -23.91 8.09
C ALA A 166 3.83 -24.38 9.43
N ALA A 167 5.07 -24.85 9.45
CA ALA A 167 5.75 -25.24 10.69
C ALA A 167 5.96 -24.07 11.65
N VAL A 168 6.28 -22.87 11.15
CA VAL A 168 6.42 -21.66 11.97
C VAL A 168 5.08 -21.25 12.57
N VAL A 169 4.01 -21.26 11.78
CA VAL A 169 2.65 -20.91 12.22
C VAL A 169 2.16 -21.92 13.27
N GLU A 170 2.32 -23.23 13.02
CA GLU A 170 1.94 -24.25 13.99
C GLU A 170 2.67 -24.05 15.32
N LYS A 171 3.97 -23.75 15.29
CA LYS A 171 4.77 -23.51 16.49
C LYS A 171 4.34 -22.26 17.27
N ARG A 172 3.94 -21.19 16.58
CA ARG A 172 3.63 -19.89 17.21
C ARG A 172 2.17 -19.78 17.64
N GLU A 173 1.27 -20.24 16.77
CA GLU A 173 -0.16 -20.01 16.92
C GLU A 173 -0.97 -21.29 17.21
N GLY A 174 -0.34 -22.46 17.14
CA GLY A 174 -1.01 -23.75 17.30
C GLY A 174 -1.94 -24.13 16.14
N VAL A 175 -1.86 -23.42 14.99
CA VAL A 175 -2.71 -23.62 13.82
C VAL A 175 -1.95 -24.42 12.78
N ARG A 176 -2.56 -25.54 12.31
CA ARG A 176 -2.01 -26.32 11.21
C ARG A 176 -2.49 -25.78 9.88
N LEU A 177 -1.54 -25.42 9.00
CA LEU A 177 -1.79 -25.05 7.62
C LEU A 177 -1.48 -26.22 6.70
N ASN A 178 -2.31 -26.43 5.66
CA ASN A 178 -2.01 -27.39 4.62
C ASN A 178 -1.20 -26.71 3.51
N PRO A 179 0.07 -27.13 3.24
CA PRO A 179 0.92 -26.52 2.22
C PRO A 179 0.36 -26.58 0.78
N ASP A 180 -0.59 -27.49 0.53
CA ASP A 180 -1.23 -27.59 -0.78
C ASP A 180 -2.29 -26.51 -1.04
N PHE A 181 -2.74 -25.82 0.02
CA PHE A 181 -3.68 -24.72 -0.11
C PHE A 181 -2.98 -23.45 -0.57
N MET A 182 -3.75 -22.57 -1.21
CA MET A 182 -3.25 -21.25 -1.62
C MET A 182 -3.15 -20.33 -0.40
N PHE A 183 -1.94 -20.10 0.06
CA PHE A 183 -1.57 -19.04 1.01
C PHE A 183 -0.14 -18.59 0.70
N ASP A 184 0.17 -17.37 1.06
CA ASP A 184 1.49 -16.77 0.90
C ASP A 184 2.03 -16.27 2.24
#